data_7d6b997c5bca68f3df96e36aef8b3e37
#
_entry.id   7d6b997c5bca68f3df96e36aef8b3e37
#
_cell.length_a   1.000
_cell.length_b   1.000
_cell.length_c   1.000
_cell.angle_alpha   90.00
_cell.angle_beta   90.00
_cell.angle_gamma   90.00
#
_symmetry.space_group_name_H-M   'P 1'
#
loop_
_entity.id
_entity.type
_entity.pdbx_description
1 polymer ?
#
loop_
_entity_poly.entity_id
_entity_poly.type
_entity_poly.pdbx_seq_one_letter_code
_entity_poly.pdbx_strand_id
1 'polypeptide(L)'
;MNNNHCVYFHKNKINGKMYIGQCKGAAERRWRSNGDGYINKCPKFSDAIKKYGWDNFEHGILKEKLTLDEANYWEEYYIQYYHTWVDDPECWGYNLQKGGKNTLMAEETKRKLSIINSGENHPQYGKHRTNETKNKLILKNGIKIKCVEKNIIYNSMSEAERMTGIPNSNISKVCKGERKTAGGYHWEVVENE
;
A
#
# COMPACT_ATOMS: atom_id res chain seq x y z
N MET A 1 -26.53 1.02 3.68
CA MET A 1 -25.20 0.60 4.20
C MET A 1 -24.78 -0.68 3.46
N ASN A 2 -23.52 -0.77 3.02
CA ASN A 2 -23.08 -1.93 2.23
C ASN A 2 -22.73 -3.11 3.18
N ASN A 3 -23.71 -3.99 3.39
CA ASN A 3 -23.54 -5.20 4.20
C ASN A 3 -22.90 -6.31 3.37
N ASN A 4 -21.61 -6.16 3.06
CA ASN A 4 -20.89 -7.07 2.16
C ASN A 4 -19.58 -7.57 2.80
N HIS A 5 -19.57 -7.74 4.13
CA HIS A 5 -18.46 -8.34 4.83
C HIS A 5 -18.85 -9.71 5.37
N CYS A 6 -17.86 -10.58 5.53
CA CYS A 6 -18.02 -11.87 6.17
C CYS A 6 -16.86 -12.17 7.12
N VAL A 7 -17.12 -13.01 8.12
CA VAL A 7 -16.12 -13.60 9.00
C VAL A 7 -16.11 -15.10 8.75
N TYR A 8 -14.93 -15.67 8.59
CA TYR A 8 -14.70 -17.05 8.20
C TYR A 8 -13.62 -17.71 9.05
N PHE A 9 -13.53 -19.03 8.96
CA PHE A 9 -12.50 -19.80 9.62
C PHE A 9 -11.80 -20.78 8.68
N HIS A 10 -10.60 -21.17 9.07
CA HIS A 10 -9.87 -22.31 8.54
C HIS A 10 -9.41 -23.17 9.71
N LYS A 11 -9.86 -24.41 9.78
CA LYS A 11 -9.52 -25.35 10.83
C LYS A 11 -8.65 -26.47 10.28
N ASN A 12 -7.48 -26.63 10.85
CA ASN A 12 -6.56 -27.70 10.49
C ASN A 12 -7.12 -29.05 10.98
N LYS A 13 -7.41 -29.96 10.05
CA LYS A 13 -7.97 -31.29 10.32
C LYS A 13 -7.00 -32.20 11.09
N ILE A 14 -5.68 -31.92 11.01
CA ILE A 14 -4.65 -32.75 11.62
C ILE A 14 -4.44 -32.41 13.11
N ASN A 15 -4.42 -31.11 13.44
CA ASN A 15 -4.07 -30.65 14.79
C ASN A 15 -5.16 -29.80 15.46
N GLY A 16 -6.29 -29.58 14.80
CA GLY A 16 -7.43 -28.82 15.32
C GLY A 16 -7.24 -27.31 15.41
N LYS A 17 -6.04 -26.77 15.15
CA LYS A 17 -5.76 -25.33 15.25
C LYS A 17 -6.51 -24.54 14.20
N MET A 18 -6.95 -23.34 14.55
CA MET A 18 -7.79 -22.51 13.71
C MET A 18 -7.14 -21.17 13.35
N TYR A 19 -7.56 -20.63 12.23
CA TYR A 19 -7.36 -19.26 11.81
C TYR A 19 -8.72 -18.60 11.57
N ILE A 20 -8.95 -17.43 12.15
CA ILE A 20 -10.14 -16.61 11.93
C ILE A 20 -9.75 -15.40 11.09
N GLY A 21 -10.59 -15.02 10.15
CA GLY A 21 -10.37 -13.83 9.34
C GLY A 21 -11.66 -13.22 8.85
N GLN A 22 -11.55 -11.98 8.35
CA GLN A 22 -12.65 -11.29 7.72
C GLN A 22 -12.28 -10.82 6.30
N CYS A 23 -13.27 -10.62 5.47
CA CYS A 23 -13.09 -9.98 4.18
C CYS A 23 -14.35 -9.26 3.71
N LYS A 24 -14.15 -8.37 2.72
CA LYS A 24 -15.24 -7.77 1.96
C LYS A 24 -15.57 -8.64 0.76
N GLY A 25 -16.83 -8.98 0.58
CA GLY A 25 -17.31 -9.84 -0.49
C GLY A 25 -17.18 -11.33 -0.17
N ALA A 26 -17.14 -12.16 -1.20
CA ALA A 26 -17.05 -13.60 -1.08
C ALA A 26 -15.69 -14.02 -0.50
N ALA A 27 -15.71 -14.92 0.49
CA ALA A 27 -14.52 -15.37 1.21
C ALA A 27 -13.54 -16.13 0.30
N GLU A 28 -14.04 -16.85 -0.68
CA GLU A 28 -13.25 -17.62 -1.66
C GLU A 28 -12.30 -16.72 -2.46
N ARG A 29 -12.68 -15.48 -2.73
CA ARG A 29 -11.80 -14.49 -3.38
C ARG A 29 -10.59 -14.14 -2.51
N ARG A 30 -10.75 -14.16 -1.19
CA ARG A 30 -9.67 -13.94 -0.24
C ARG A 30 -8.78 -15.18 -0.12
N TRP A 31 -9.38 -16.37 -0.11
CA TRP A 31 -8.66 -17.63 0.04
C TRP A 31 -7.83 -17.97 -1.18
N ARG A 32 -8.36 -17.70 -2.38
CA ARG A 32 -7.81 -18.12 -3.67
C ARG A 32 -7.64 -19.64 -3.74
N SER A 33 -7.05 -20.12 -4.83
CA SER A 33 -6.65 -21.52 -4.93
C SER A 33 -5.54 -21.80 -3.92
N ASN A 34 -5.62 -22.91 -3.23
CA ASN A 34 -4.57 -23.43 -2.32
C ASN A 34 -4.12 -22.48 -1.19
N GLY A 35 -4.93 -21.48 -0.82
CA GLY A 35 -4.59 -20.53 0.24
C GLY A 35 -3.57 -19.47 -0.14
N ASP A 36 -3.32 -19.24 -1.42
CA ASP A 36 -2.33 -18.25 -1.92
C ASP A 36 -2.60 -16.82 -1.43
N GLY A 37 -3.85 -16.52 -1.06
CA GLY A 37 -4.23 -15.23 -0.50
C GLY A 37 -3.55 -14.88 0.83
N TYR A 38 -2.94 -15.85 1.51
CA TYR A 38 -2.27 -15.70 2.82
C TYR A 38 -0.75 -15.59 2.73
N ILE A 39 -0.15 -15.93 1.59
CA ILE A 39 1.29 -15.84 1.38
C ILE A 39 1.77 -14.41 1.62
N ASN A 40 2.82 -14.24 2.43
CA ASN A 40 3.42 -12.95 2.82
C ASN A 40 2.50 -11.98 3.60
N LYS A 41 1.27 -12.39 3.94
CA LYS A 41 0.32 -11.54 4.68
C LYS A 41 -0.01 -12.07 6.07
N CYS A 42 -0.03 -13.38 6.22
CA CYS A 42 -0.34 -14.08 7.46
C CYS A 42 0.73 -15.14 7.73
N PRO A 43 1.95 -14.77 8.18
CA PRO A 43 3.11 -15.66 8.19
C PRO A 43 2.84 -17.01 8.88
N LYS A 44 2.32 -16.99 10.10
CA LYS A 44 2.07 -18.21 10.88
C LYS A 44 1.05 -19.14 10.23
N PHE A 45 -0.01 -18.57 9.63
CA PHE A 45 -1.01 -19.36 8.92
C PHE A 45 -0.47 -19.84 7.57
N SER A 46 0.28 -19.00 6.85
CA SER A 46 0.97 -19.38 5.62
C SER A 46 1.95 -20.54 5.82
N ASP A 47 2.71 -20.53 6.93
CA ASP A 47 3.62 -21.62 7.25
C ASP A 47 2.87 -22.91 7.61
N ALA A 48 1.69 -22.80 8.25
CA ALA A 48 0.83 -23.94 8.50
C ALA A 48 0.28 -24.52 7.18
N ILE A 49 -0.12 -23.68 6.23
CA ILE A 49 -0.56 -24.13 4.89
C ILE A 49 0.57 -24.86 4.17
N LYS A 50 1.80 -24.31 4.18
CA LYS A 50 2.97 -24.96 3.57
C LYS A 50 3.28 -26.32 4.21
N LYS A 51 3.13 -26.42 5.53
CA LYS A 51 3.45 -27.64 6.28
C LYS A 51 2.42 -28.75 6.11
N TYR A 52 1.15 -28.40 6.13
CA TYR A 52 0.05 -29.37 6.18
C TYR A 52 -0.70 -29.55 4.86
N GLY A 53 -0.53 -28.63 3.90
CA GLY A 53 -1.32 -28.54 2.68
C GLY A 53 -2.69 -27.91 2.88
N TRP A 54 -3.18 -27.18 1.89
CA TRP A 54 -4.47 -26.48 1.95
C TRP A 54 -5.67 -27.42 2.12
N ASP A 55 -5.64 -28.58 1.49
CA ASP A 55 -6.73 -29.58 1.53
C ASP A 55 -6.94 -30.21 2.92
N ASN A 56 -5.94 -30.09 3.78
CA ASN A 56 -6.02 -30.51 5.17
C ASN A 56 -6.62 -29.44 6.10
N PHE A 57 -7.16 -28.38 5.53
CA PHE A 57 -7.96 -27.42 6.30
C PHE A 57 -9.44 -27.54 5.91
N GLU A 58 -10.29 -27.48 6.91
CA GLU A 58 -11.72 -27.24 6.77
C GLU A 58 -11.94 -25.72 6.64
N HIS A 59 -12.77 -25.29 5.73
CA HIS A 59 -13.06 -23.89 5.47
C HIS A 59 -14.56 -23.64 5.66
N GLY A 60 -14.91 -22.55 6.32
CA GLY A 60 -16.30 -22.20 6.53
C GLY A 60 -16.52 -20.73 6.84
N ILE A 61 -17.76 -20.30 6.69
CA ILE A 61 -18.20 -18.94 6.99
C ILE A 61 -18.92 -18.98 8.35
N LEU A 62 -18.48 -18.13 9.27
CA LEU A 62 -19.09 -17.96 10.59
C LEU A 62 -20.23 -16.96 10.57
N LYS A 63 -20.06 -15.87 9.85
CA LYS A 63 -21.03 -14.79 9.69
C LYS A 63 -20.89 -14.15 8.32
N GLU A 64 -22.01 -13.75 7.74
CA GLU A 64 -22.04 -13.05 6.44
C GLU A 64 -23.01 -11.86 6.46
N LYS A 65 -23.00 -11.07 5.39
CA LYS A 65 -23.87 -9.90 5.23
C LYS A 65 -23.67 -8.86 6.34
N LEU A 66 -22.44 -8.70 6.79
CA LEU A 66 -22.06 -7.79 7.86
C LEU A 66 -21.65 -6.42 7.31
N THR A 67 -21.86 -5.38 8.10
CA THR A 67 -21.15 -4.12 7.97
C THR A 67 -19.68 -4.31 8.34
N LEU A 68 -18.81 -3.34 8.05
CA LEU A 68 -17.40 -3.41 8.45
C LEU A 68 -17.25 -3.44 9.98
N ASP A 69 -18.03 -2.65 10.70
CA ASP A 69 -17.96 -2.59 12.16
C ASP A 69 -18.41 -3.90 12.81
N GLU A 70 -19.48 -4.51 12.30
CA GLU A 70 -19.93 -5.84 12.73
C GLU A 70 -18.89 -6.92 12.41
N ALA A 71 -18.26 -6.88 11.23
CA ALA A 71 -17.22 -7.82 10.86
C ALA A 71 -16.00 -7.72 11.78
N ASN A 72 -15.57 -6.49 12.13
CA ASN A 72 -14.50 -6.25 13.08
C ASN A 72 -14.84 -6.82 14.47
N TYR A 73 -16.08 -6.58 14.95
CA TYR A 73 -16.56 -7.08 16.23
C TYR A 73 -16.57 -8.63 16.25
N TRP A 74 -17.14 -9.26 15.22
CA TRP A 74 -17.26 -10.71 15.17
C TRP A 74 -15.92 -11.40 14.93
N GLU A 75 -15.00 -10.80 14.19
CA GLU A 75 -13.64 -11.34 14.05
C GLU A 75 -12.94 -11.38 15.41
N GLU A 76 -12.95 -10.27 16.17
CA GLU A 76 -12.35 -10.19 17.49
C GLU A 76 -13.01 -11.19 18.45
N TYR A 77 -14.34 -11.24 18.46
CA TYR A 77 -15.10 -12.18 19.27
C TYR A 77 -14.69 -13.65 19.01
N TYR A 78 -14.64 -14.07 17.74
CA TYR A 78 -14.30 -15.46 17.42
C TYR A 78 -12.83 -15.78 17.64
N ILE A 79 -11.92 -14.83 17.46
CA ILE A 79 -10.50 -15.02 17.81
C ILE A 79 -10.35 -15.31 19.31
N GLN A 80 -11.07 -14.59 20.16
CA GLN A 80 -11.09 -14.84 21.61
C GLN A 80 -11.80 -16.16 21.93
N TYR A 81 -12.98 -16.38 21.39
CA TYR A 81 -13.80 -17.56 21.67
C TYR A 81 -13.10 -18.89 21.33
N TYR A 82 -12.36 -18.91 20.22
CA TYR A 82 -11.60 -20.10 19.78
C TYR A 82 -10.13 -20.07 20.21
N HIS A 83 -9.70 -19.09 21.00
CA HIS A 83 -8.31 -18.94 21.45
C HIS A 83 -7.29 -19.01 20.33
N THR A 84 -7.58 -18.36 19.18
CA THR A 84 -6.74 -18.49 17.99
C THR A 84 -5.59 -17.50 17.93
N TRP A 85 -5.55 -16.50 18.83
CA TRP A 85 -4.48 -15.54 18.95
C TRP A 85 -3.23 -16.16 19.56
N VAL A 86 -2.05 -15.89 19.01
CA VAL A 86 -0.80 -16.58 19.37
C VAL A 86 -0.25 -16.24 20.75
N ASP A 87 -0.58 -15.07 21.29
CA ASP A 87 -0.17 -14.65 22.63
C ASP A 87 -1.25 -14.92 23.69
N ASP A 88 -2.33 -15.60 23.31
CA ASP A 88 -3.30 -16.12 24.27
C ASP A 88 -2.66 -17.27 25.06
N PRO A 89 -2.73 -17.27 26.42
CA PRO A 89 -2.21 -18.38 27.23
C PRO A 89 -2.75 -19.77 26.86
N GLU A 90 -3.97 -19.81 26.34
CA GLU A 90 -4.64 -21.02 25.87
C GLU A 90 -4.59 -21.15 24.33
N CYS A 91 -3.64 -20.51 23.67
CA CYS A 91 -3.59 -20.40 22.21
C CYS A 91 -3.74 -21.74 21.48
N TRP A 92 -4.79 -21.81 20.66
CA TRP A 92 -5.07 -22.94 19.78
C TRP A 92 -5.23 -22.51 18.33
N GLY A 93 -4.39 -21.57 17.87
CA GLY A 93 -4.58 -21.00 16.55
C GLY A 93 -3.37 -20.36 15.87
N TYR A 94 -3.66 -19.66 14.79
CA TYR A 94 -2.68 -19.07 13.89
C TYR A 94 -2.81 -17.54 13.75
N ASN A 95 -3.69 -16.89 14.52
CA ASN A 95 -3.87 -15.45 14.46
C ASN A 95 -2.74 -14.71 15.20
N LEU A 96 -2.03 -13.84 14.50
CA LEU A 96 -0.99 -12.99 15.10
C LEU A 96 -1.55 -11.73 15.77
N GLN A 97 -2.83 -11.42 15.54
CA GLN A 97 -3.52 -10.26 16.07
C GLN A 97 -4.84 -10.67 16.71
N LYS A 98 -5.34 -9.83 17.61
CA LYS A 98 -6.61 -10.06 18.32
C LYS A 98 -7.85 -9.87 17.44
N GLY A 99 -7.68 -9.46 16.17
CA GLY A 99 -8.77 -9.09 15.27
C GLY A 99 -9.28 -7.68 15.47
N GLY A 100 -10.41 -7.36 14.85
CA GLY A 100 -11.05 -6.05 14.97
C GLY A 100 -10.49 -4.99 14.02
N LYS A 101 -10.79 -3.73 14.31
CA LYS A 101 -10.28 -2.59 13.54
C LYS A 101 -8.77 -2.72 13.44
N ASN A 102 -8.26 -2.54 12.21
CA ASN A 102 -6.82 -2.45 11.95
C ASN A 102 -6.14 -1.86 13.17
N THR A 103 -5.36 -2.66 13.86
CA THR A 103 -4.71 -2.25 15.10
C THR A 103 -4.02 -0.93 14.81
N LEU A 104 -4.62 0.15 15.30
CA LEU A 104 -3.96 1.45 15.26
C LEU A 104 -2.60 1.17 15.87
N MET A 105 -1.56 1.29 15.05
CA MET A 105 -0.20 1.08 15.50
C MET A 105 -0.03 1.82 16.81
N ALA A 106 0.36 1.12 17.88
CA ALA A 106 0.48 1.71 19.21
C ALA A 106 1.28 3.01 19.10
N GLU A 107 0.84 4.06 19.79
CA GLU A 107 1.49 5.39 19.72
C GLU A 107 2.99 5.29 19.99
N GLU A 108 3.41 4.40 20.88
CA GLU A 108 4.83 4.12 21.13
C GLU A 108 5.54 3.57 19.87
N THR A 109 4.91 2.68 19.13
CA THR A 109 5.46 2.14 17.88
C THR A 109 5.52 3.20 16.79
N LYS A 110 4.47 4.03 16.65
CA LYS A 110 4.48 5.18 15.74
C LYS A 110 5.61 6.15 16.08
N ARG A 111 5.79 6.44 17.37
CA ARG A 111 6.86 7.31 17.84
C ARG A 111 8.24 6.72 17.55
N LYS A 112 8.47 5.42 17.81
CA LYS A 112 9.72 4.73 17.49
C LYS A 112 10.00 4.77 15.98
N LEU A 113 9.02 4.47 15.14
CA LEU A 113 9.16 4.54 13.69
C LEU A 113 9.41 5.98 13.19
N SER A 114 8.75 6.97 13.79
CA SER A 114 8.99 8.37 13.46
C SER A 114 10.43 8.77 13.78
N ILE A 115 10.96 8.38 14.93
CA ILE A 115 12.36 8.66 15.32
C ILE A 115 13.34 7.99 14.37
N ILE A 116 13.14 6.70 14.05
CA ILE A 116 14.01 5.93 13.16
C ILE A 116 14.00 6.51 11.73
N ASN A 117 12.83 6.99 11.27
CA ASN A 117 12.64 7.46 9.89
C ASN A 117 12.74 8.99 9.75
N SER A 118 13.19 9.72 10.76
CA SER A 118 13.32 11.20 10.73
C SER A 118 14.74 11.67 10.89
N GLY A 119 15.05 12.82 10.29
CA GLY A 119 16.34 13.50 10.40
C GLY A 119 17.51 12.58 10.09
N GLU A 120 18.57 12.66 10.87
CA GLU A 120 19.81 11.90 10.70
C GLU A 120 19.65 10.38 10.85
N ASN A 121 18.62 9.93 11.55
CA ASN A 121 18.35 8.50 11.74
C ASN A 121 17.76 7.85 10.47
N HIS A 122 17.23 8.65 9.54
CA HIS A 122 16.64 8.10 8.31
C HIS A 122 17.70 7.43 7.43
N PRO A 123 17.50 6.18 6.98
CA PRO A 123 18.49 5.44 6.18
C PRO A 123 18.98 6.15 4.91
N GLN A 124 18.21 7.10 4.40
CA GLN A 124 18.52 7.92 3.23
C GLN A 124 18.97 9.35 3.58
N TYR A 125 19.12 9.68 4.87
CA TYR A 125 19.57 10.99 5.27
C TYR A 125 20.95 11.31 4.68
N GLY A 126 21.12 12.49 4.12
CA GLY A 126 22.36 12.90 3.45
C GLY A 126 22.68 12.18 2.15
N LYS A 127 21.93 11.16 1.75
CA LYS A 127 22.14 10.46 0.47
C LYS A 127 21.36 11.16 -0.65
N HIS A 128 22.10 11.68 -1.61
CA HIS A 128 21.52 12.27 -2.81
C HIS A 128 21.56 11.26 -3.95
N ARG A 129 20.49 11.22 -4.74
CA ARG A 129 20.48 10.43 -5.98
C ARG A 129 21.60 10.89 -6.90
N THR A 130 22.27 9.96 -7.55
CA THR A 130 23.30 10.27 -8.56
C THR A 130 22.68 11.08 -9.70
N ASN A 131 23.51 11.88 -10.39
CA ASN A 131 23.06 12.65 -11.52
C ASN A 131 22.50 11.75 -12.63
N GLU A 132 23.06 10.56 -12.82
CA GLU A 132 22.55 9.58 -13.79
C GLU A 132 21.11 9.15 -13.44
N THR A 133 20.84 8.83 -12.14
CA THR A 133 19.49 8.48 -11.69
C THR A 133 18.52 9.65 -11.84
N LYS A 134 18.96 10.87 -11.54
CA LYS A 134 18.14 12.09 -11.75
C LYS A 134 17.79 12.28 -13.22
N ASN A 135 18.76 12.12 -14.11
CA ASN A 135 18.54 12.26 -15.55
C ASN A 135 17.60 11.18 -16.09
N LYS A 136 17.74 9.91 -15.68
CA LYS A 136 16.79 8.84 -16.05
C LYS A 136 15.36 9.15 -15.61
N LEU A 137 15.18 9.71 -14.41
CA LEU A 137 13.86 10.11 -13.91
C LEU A 137 13.27 11.30 -14.70
N ILE A 138 14.10 12.26 -15.07
CA ILE A 138 13.69 13.42 -15.90
C ILE A 138 13.23 12.93 -17.27
N LEU A 139 13.99 12.05 -17.91
CA LEU A 139 13.63 11.48 -19.22
C LEU A 139 12.35 10.65 -19.15
N LYS A 140 12.12 9.92 -18.05
CA LYS A 140 10.94 9.07 -17.91
C LYS A 140 9.67 9.83 -17.53
N ASN A 141 9.78 10.81 -16.63
CA ASN A 141 8.63 11.46 -15.99
C ASN A 141 8.57 12.97 -16.30
N GLY A 142 9.58 13.52 -16.98
CA GLY A 142 9.63 14.94 -17.32
C GLY A 142 8.63 15.29 -18.43
N ILE A 143 7.89 16.37 -18.23
CA ILE A 143 7.06 16.96 -19.28
C ILE A 143 7.99 17.78 -20.18
N LYS A 144 8.18 17.34 -21.42
CA LYS A 144 8.94 18.07 -22.41
C LYS A 144 8.20 19.35 -22.80
N ILE A 145 8.94 20.44 -22.89
CA ILE A 145 8.39 21.73 -23.29
C ILE A 145 9.25 22.36 -24.37
N LYS A 146 8.63 23.14 -25.20
CA LYS A 146 9.29 23.86 -26.28
C LYS A 146 9.17 25.38 -26.09
N CYS A 147 10.27 26.07 -26.20
CA CYS A 147 10.28 27.53 -26.38
C CYS A 147 10.04 27.82 -27.86
N VAL A 148 8.91 28.40 -28.18
CA VAL A 148 8.47 28.59 -29.61
C VAL A 148 9.43 29.43 -30.37
N GLU A 149 9.79 30.63 -29.88
CA GLU A 149 10.61 31.60 -30.62
C GLU A 149 12.06 31.13 -30.81
N LYS A 150 12.59 30.37 -29.87
CA LYS A 150 13.95 29.81 -29.95
C LYS A 150 14.00 28.46 -30.65
N ASN A 151 12.83 27.83 -30.85
CA ASN A 151 12.70 26.47 -31.40
C ASN A 151 13.54 25.43 -30.62
N ILE A 152 13.66 25.58 -29.27
CA ILE A 152 14.44 24.71 -28.42
C ILE A 152 13.49 23.89 -27.56
N ILE A 153 13.73 22.56 -27.47
CA ILE A 153 12.99 21.63 -26.63
C ILE A 153 13.83 21.33 -25.39
N TYR A 154 13.19 21.42 -24.23
CA TYR A 154 13.74 21.06 -22.92
C TYR A 154 13.03 19.80 -22.39
N ASN A 155 13.79 18.92 -21.73
CA ASN A 155 13.23 17.66 -21.19
C ASN A 155 12.36 17.87 -19.94
N SER A 156 12.39 19.06 -19.35
CA SER A 156 11.53 19.44 -18.22
C SER A 156 11.48 20.96 -18.05
N MET A 157 10.41 21.43 -17.37
CA MET A 157 10.29 22.84 -16.99
C MET A 157 11.46 23.32 -16.09
N SER A 158 11.98 22.44 -15.22
CA SER A 158 13.14 22.75 -14.36
C SER A 158 14.45 22.85 -15.16
N GLU A 159 14.58 22.14 -16.28
CA GLU A 159 15.72 22.28 -17.18
C GLU A 159 15.65 23.63 -17.91
N ALA A 160 14.47 23.98 -18.42
CA ALA A 160 14.26 25.28 -19.05
C ALA A 160 14.54 26.43 -18.09
N GLU A 161 14.12 26.35 -16.84
CA GLU A 161 14.43 27.35 -15.80
C GLU A 161 15.94 27.49 -15.60
N ARG A 162 16.68 26.39 -15.46
CA ARG A 162 18.14 26.43 -15.30
C ARG A 162 18.86 27.05 -16.51
N MET A 163 18.38 26.75 -17.70
CA MET A 163 19.01 27.22 -18.96
C MET A 163 18.63 28.63 -19.33
N THR A 164 17.44 29.11 -18.94
CA THR A 164 16.91 30.42 -19.37
C THR A 164 16.80 31.45 -18.24
N GLY A 165 16.89 31.00 -16.97
CA GLY A 165 16.63 31.84 -15.79
C GLY A 165 15.15 32.17 -15.56
N ILE A 166 14.23 31.64 -16.38
CA ILE A 166 12.79 31.93 -16.29
C ILE A 166 12.17 30.94 -15.30
N PRO A 167 11.50 31.40 -14.24
CA PRO A 167 10.91 30.50 -13.23
C PRO A 167 9.96 29.47 -13.84
N ASN A 168 10.11 28.21 -13.48
CA ASN A 168 9.31 27.09 -14.00
C ASN A 168 7.81 27.28 -13.75
N SER A 169 7.45 27.95 -12.63
CA SER A 169 6.05 28.31 -12.33
C SER A 169 5.43 29.24 -13.38
N ASN A 170 6.22 30.16 -13.94
CA ASN A 170 5.75 31.05 -15.00
C ASN A 170 5.63 30.33 -16.34
N ILE A 171 6.59 29.44 -16.65
CA ILE A 171 6.53 28.56 -17.83
C ILE A 171 5.30 27.68 -17.77
N SER A 172 5.04 27.04 -16.61
CA SER A 172 3.87 26.21 -16.40
C SER A 172 2.55 26.93 -16.64
N LYS A 173 2.45 28.19 -16.20
CA LYS A 173 1.25 29.02 -16.45
C LYS A 173 1.03 29.31 -17.93
N VAL A 174 2.09 29.49 -18.70
CA VAL A 174 1.99 29.69 -20.18
C VAL A 174 1.52 28.38 -20.83
N CYS A 175 2.13 27.25 -20.49
CA CYS A 175 1.73 25.93 -21.01
C CYS A 175 0.27 25.56 -20.67
N LYS A 176 -0.27 26.09 -19.57
CA LYS A 176 -1.68 25.90 -19.17
C LYS A 176 -2.64 26.93 -19.79
N GLY A 177 -2.14 27.90 -20.51
CA GLY A 177 -2.95 29.00 -21.05
C GLY A 177 -3.34 30.10 -20.06
N GLU A 178 -2.86 30.03 -18.81
CA GLU A 178 -3.13 31.02 -17.75
C GLU A 178 -2.35 32.33 -17.97
N ARG A 179 -1.34 32.28 -18.80
CA ARG A 179 -0.48 33.43 -19.11
C ARG A 179 -0.03 33.37 -20.59
N LYS A 180 0.09 34.51 -21.24
CA LYS A 180 0.47 34.57 -22.65
C LYS A 180 1.95 34.21 -22.86
N THR A 181 2.86 34.79 -22.08
CA THR A 181 4.31 34.63 -22.26
C THR A 181 5.03 34.52 -20.91
N ALA A 182 6.19 33.86 -20.88
CA ALA A 182 7.11 33.87 -19.73
C ALA A 182 8.51 34.20 -20.24
N GLY A 183 9.15 35.22 -19.64
CA GLY A 183 10.45 35.74 -20.11
C GLY A 183 10.43 36.31 -21.52
N GLY A 184 9.25 36.74 -22.01
CA GLY A 184 9.08 37.24 -23.38
C GLY A 184 8.88 36.16 -24.44
N TYR A 185 8.81 34.87 -24.05
CA TYR A 185 8.66 33.74 -24.96
C TYR A 185 7.34 33.00 -24.73
N HIS A 186 6.84 32.36 -25.80
CA HIS A 186 5.73 31.40 -25.74
C HIS A 186 6.29 30.01 -25.46
N TRP A 187 5.53 29.23 -24.67
CA TRP A 187 5.91 27.89 -24.22
C TRP A 187 4.77 26.92 -24.48
N GLU A 188 5.09 25.77 -25.02
CA GLU A 188 4.13 24.71 -25.30
C GLU A 188 4.63 23.36 -24.76
N VAL A 189 3.71 22.50 -24.40
CA VAL A 189 4.01 21.10 -24.02
C VAL A 189 4.21 20.31 -25.31
N VAL A 190 5.29 19.53 -25.36
CA VAL A 190 5.53 18.58 -26.46
C VAL A 190 4.96 17.24 -26.05
N GLU A 191 3.92 16.80 -26.75
CA GLU A 191 3.37 15.44 -26.55
C GLU A 191 4.40 14.41 -27.02
N ASN A 192 4.59 13.36 -26.20
CA ASN A 192 5.42 12.22 -26.62
C ASN A 192 4.57 11.36 -27.56
N GLU A 193 5.00 11.24 -28.80
CA GLU A 193 4.50 10.21 -29.70
C GLU A 193 4.82 8.79 -29.19
#